data_b65c4c5bbb33511dd44e9cf59862643f
#
_entry.id   b65c4c5bbb33511dd44e9cf59862643f
#
_cell.length_a   1.000
_cell.length_b   1.000
_cell.length_c   1.000
_cell.angle_alpha   90.00
_cell.angle_beta   90.00
_cell.angle_gamma   90.00
#
_symmetry.space_group_name_H-M   'P 1'
#
loop_
_entity.id
_entity.type
_entity.pdbx_description
1 polymer ?
#
loop_
_entity_poly.entity_id
_entity_poly.type
_entity_poly.pdbx_seq_one_letter_code
_entity_poly.pdbx_strand_id
1 'polypeptide(L)'
;SAVEKYRRCVELDPEFFDGWHALGMALMKTGRFPEAIEAGKKATELRPNDQIGWTSLSLFYNRNGDIKEAEAAGAKAKVLSWGGKIAKE
;
A
#
# COMPACT_ATOMS: atom_id res chain seq x y z
N SER A 1 19.40 -4.82 -4.57
CA SER A 1 18.68 -4.20 -3.45
C SER A 1 17.29 -4.79 -3.32
N ALA A 2 16.64 -4.53 -2.19
CA ALA A 2 15.28 -5.00 -1.96
C ALA A 2 14.29 -4.38 -2.95
N VAL A 3 14.48 -3.10 -3.28
CA VAL A 3 13.62 -2.41 -4.24
C VAL A 3 13.68 -3.11 -5.60
N GLU A 4 14.87 -3.38 -6.09
CA GLU A 4 15.03 -4.04 -7.40
C GLU A 4 14.42 -5.45 -7.39
N LYS A 5 14.64 -6.20 -6.31
CA LYS A 5 14.10 -7.55 -6.17
C LYS A 5 12.58 -7.54 -6.23
N TYR A 6 11.93 -6.66 -5.46
CA TYR A 6 10.47 -6.61 -5.43
C TYR A 6 9.88 -5.98 -6.67
N ARG A 7 10.59 -5.03 -7.30
CA ARG A 7 10.14 -4.45 -8.57
C ARG A 7 10.08 -5.55 -9.64
N ARG A 8 11.08 -6.41 -9.69
CA ARG A 8 11.07 -7.53 -10.60
C ARG A 8 9.94 -8.52 -10.29
N CYS A 9 9.68 -8.72 -8.98
CA CYS A 9 8.59 -9.60 -8.55
C CYS A 9 7.24 -9.13 -9.12
N VAL A 10 6.94 -7.83 -9.04
CA VAL A 10 5.67 -7.31 -9.55
C VAL A 10 5.64 -7.21 -11.08
N GLU A 11 6.80 -7.14 -11.72
CA GLU A 11 6.86 -7.22 -13.18
C GLU A 11 6.49 -8.61 -13.66
N LEU A 12 6.93 -9.63 -12.93
CA LEU A 12 6.64 -11.03 -13.28
C LEU A 12 5.20 -11.41 -12.92
N ASP A 13 4.68 -10.86 -11.84
CA ASP A 13 3.31 -11.14 -11.40
C ASP A 13 2.67 -9.84 -10.89
N PRO A 14 2.08 -9.05 -11.80
CA PRO A 14 1.50 -7.75 -11.41
C PRO A 14 0.25 -7.84 -10.54
N GLU A 15 -0.30 -9.03 -10.33
CA GLU A 15 -1.46 -9.22 -9.46
C GLU A 15 -1.09 -9.81 -8.09
N PHE A 16 0.20 -9.88 -7.80
CA PHE A 16 0.68 -10.43 -6.53
C PHE A 16 0.70 -9.33 -5.46
N PHE A 17 -0.31 -9.32 -4.61
CA PHE A 17 -0.47 -8.31 -3.56
C PHE A 17 0.79 -8.17 -2.71
N ASP A 18 1.33 -9.29 -2.22
CA ASP A 18 2.50 -9.27 -1.33
C ASP A 18 3.72 -8.63 -1.99
N GLY A 19 3.86 -8.80 -3.31
CA GLY A 19 4.95 -8.18 -4.06
C GLY A 19 4.83 -6.66 -4.06
N TRP A 20 3.64 -6.14 -4.33
CA TRP A 20 3.41 -4.69 -4.30
C TRP A 20 3.58 -4.11 -2.91
N HIS A 21 3.07 -4.82 -1.88
CA HIS A 21 3.21 -4.37 -0.50
C HIS A 21 4.69 -4.34 -0.10
N ALA A 22 5.44 -5.38 -0.40
CA ALA A 22 6.86 -5.44 -0.09
C ALA A 22 7.66 -4.36 -0.83
N LEU A 23 7.30 -4.11 -2.10
CA LEU A 23 7.93 -3.05 -2.88
C LEU A 23 7.69 -1.69 -2.23
N GLY A 24 6.45 -1.42 -1.82
CA GLY A 24 6.11 -0.17 -1.14
C GLY A 24 6.92 0.03 0.13
N MET A 25 7.03 -1.02 0.95
CA MET A 25 7.80 -0.95 2.19
C MET A 25 9.29 -0.69 1.91
N ALA A 26 9.85 -1.35 0.91
CA ALA A 26 11.26 -1.15 0.54
C ALA A 26 11.50 0.27 0.03
N LEU A 27 10.58 0.80 -0.78
CA LEU A 27 10.68 2.17 -1.30
C LEU A 27 10.58 3.19 -0.15
N MET A 28 9.67 2.94 0.80
CA MET A 28 9.55 3.81 1.97
C MET A 28 10.84 3.84 2.78
N LYS A 29 11.45 2.69 3.00
CA LYS A 29 12.69 2.59 3.78
C LYS A 29 13.86 3.32 3.12
N THR A 30 13.84 3.46 1.80
CA THR A 30 14.87 4.18 1.07
C THR A 30 14.52 5.65 0.84
N GLY A 31 13.40 6.13 1.41
CA GLY A 31 13.00 7.54 1.29
C GLY A 31 12.30 7.88 -0.01
N ARG A 32 11.92 6.89 -0.80
CA ARG A 32 11.27 7.10 -2.11
C ARG A 32 9.75 7.05 -1.92
N PHE A 33 9.22 8.04 -1.20
CA PHE A 33 7.83 8.04 -0.75
C PHE A 33 6.80 8.12 -1.88
N PRO A 34 6.94 8.97 -2.91
CA PRO A 34 5.97 8.98 -4.02
C PRO A 34 5.86 7.63 -4.71
N GLU A 35 6.97 6.96 -4.90
CA GLU A 35 6.96 5.62 -5.52
C GLU A 35 6.35 4.57 -4.58
N ALA A 36 6.60 4.70 -3.27
CA ALA A 36 5.99 3.81 -2.27
C ALA A 36 4.46 3.96 -2.31
N ILE A 37 3.96 5.19 -2.45
CA ILE A 37 2.53 5.46 -2.54
C ILE A 37 1.93 4.75 -3.76
N GLU A 38 2.60 4.81 -4.91
CA GLU A 38 2.11 4.14 -6.12
C GLU A 38 2.03 2.63 -5.92
N ALA A 39 3.03 2.03 -5.29
CA ALA A 39 3.00 0.60 -4.98
C ALA A 39 1.88 0.28 -3.99
N GLY A 40 1.68 1.13 -2.98
CA GLY A 40 0.61 0.96 -2.01
C GLY A 40 -0.78 1.05 -2.62
N LYS A 41 -0.97 2.00 -3.55
CA LYS A 41 -2.24 2.11 -4.28
C LYS A 41 -2.53 0.84 -5.06
N LYS A 42 -1.52 0.29 -5.72
CA LYS A 42 -1.69 -0.95 -6.47
C LYS A 42 -2.07 -2.09 -5.55
N ALA A 43 -1.45 -2.18 -4.39
CA ALA A 43 -1.77 -3.21 -3.40
C ALA A 43 -3.23 -3.11 -2.94
N THR A 44 -3.72 -1.89 -2.66
CA THR A 44 -5.11 -1.70 -2.23
C THR A 44 -6.11 -1.97 -3.35
N GLU A 45 -5.72 -1.76 -4.61
CA GLU A 45 -6.57 -2.12 -5.74
C GLU A 45 -6.73 -3.63 -5.86
N LEU A 46 -5.66 -4.37 -5.58
CA LEU A 46 -5.67 -5.83 -5.67
C LEU A 46 -6.47 -6.47 -4.52
N ARG A 47 -6.39 -5.88 -3.33
CA ARG A 47 -7.11 -6.39 -2.15
C ARG A 47 -7.74 -5.23 -1.39
N PRO A 48 -8.85 -4.68 -1.89
CA PRO A 48 -9.46 -3.49 -1.27
C PRO A 48 -10.05 -3.73 0.11
N ASN A 49 -10.30 -4.97 0.47
CA ASN A 49 -10.84 -5.33 1.78
C ASN A 49 -9.78 -5.89 2.73
N ASP A 50 -8.51 -5.71 2.40
CA ASP A 50 -7.42 -6.14 3.27
C ASP A 50 -6.89 -4.92 4.02
N GLN A 51 -7.01 -4.96 5.35
CA GLN A 51 -6.59 -3.87 6.23
C GLN A 51 -5.11 -3.52 6.07
N ILE A 52 -4.27 -4.52 5.83
CA ILE A 52 -2.81 -4.32 5.75
C ILE A 52 -2.45 -3.33 4.64
N GLY A 53 -3.07 -3.47 3.47
CA GLY A 53 -2.79 -2.58 2.35
C GLY A 53 -3.10 -1.12 2.68
N TRP A 54 -4.27 -0.87 3.28
CA TRP A 54 -4.67 0.48 3.62
C TRP A 54 -3.81 1.08 4.74
N THR A 55 -3.44 0.26 5.72
CA THR A 55 -2.57 0.70 6.82
C THR A 55 -1.20 1.13 6.27
N SER A 56 -0.62 0.34 5.39
CA SER A 56 0.67 0.66 4.79
C SER A 56 0.58 1.89 3.89
N LEU A 57 -0.48 2.01 3.10
CA LEU A 57 -0.68 3.18 2.24
C LEU A 57 -0.81 4.46 3.07
N SER A 58 -1.53 4.39 4.19
CA SER A 58 -1.63 5.51 5.12
C SER A 58 -0.25 5.93 5.62
N LEU A 59 0.58 4.97 5.97
CA LEU A 59 1.95 5.23 6.42
C LEU A 59 2.78 5.91 5.31
N PHE A 60 2.66 5.44 4.06
CA PHE A 60 3.41 6.02 2.95
C PHE A 60 2.99 7.47 2.70
N TYR A 61 1.69 7.75 2.72
CA TYR A 61 1.18 9.12 2.59
C TYR A 61 1.69 10.00 3.72
N ASN A 62 1.64 9.50 4.95
CA ASN A 62 2.09 10.25 6.12
C ASN A 62 3.56 10.63 6.00
N ARG A 63 4.41 9.68 5.59
CA ARG A 63 5.85 9.94 5.40
C ARG A 63 6.11 10.94 4.28
N ASN A 64 5.24 10.98 3.29
CA ASN A 64 5.36 11.94 2.18
C ASN A 64 4.78 13.32 2.52
N GLY A 65 4.14 13.48 3.68
CA GLY A 65 3.52 14.73 4.08
C GLY A 65 2.08 14.90 3.61
N ASP A 66 1.50 13.88 2.99
CA ASP A 66 0.13 13.91 2.46
C ASP A 66 -0.85 13.51 3.57
N ILE A 67 -1.07 14.41 4.53
CA ILE A 67 -1.80 14.10 5.75
C ILE A 67 -3.26 13.76 5.49
N LYS A 68 -3.93 14.49 4.58
CA LYS A 68 -5.33 14.22 4.25
C LYS A 68 -5.51 12.83 3.66
N GLU A 69 -4.64 12.47 2.73
CA GLU A 69 -4.67 11.15 2.09
C GLU A 69 -4.35 10.06 3.11
N ALA A 70 -3.41 10.34 4.01
CA ALA A 70 -3.04 9.39 5.07
C ALA A 70 -4.26 9.13 5.97
N GLU A 71 -4.99 10.17 6.35
CA GLU A 71 -6.19 10.03 7.18
C GLU A 71 -7.28 9.24 6.46
N ALA A 72 -7.47 9.50 5.17
CA ALA A 72 -8.46 8.79 4.38
C ALA A 72 -8.14 7.29 4.30
N ALA A 73 -6.89 6.96 4.03
CA ALA A 73 -6.47 5.56 3.98
C ALA A 73 -6.56 4.89 5.34
N GLY A 74 -6.17 5.61 6.40
CA GLY A 74 -6.28 5.11 7.77
C GLY A 74 -7.72 4.86 8.18
N ALA A 75 -8.66 5.71 7.74
CA ALA A 75 -10.09 5.52 8.01
C ALA A 75 -10.59 4.23 7.36
N LYS A 76 -10.15 3.93 6.13
CA LYS A 76 -10.51 2.70 5.45
C LYS A 76 -9.98 1.47 6.19
N ALA A 77 -8.74 1.54 6.67
CA ALA A 77 -8.17 0.47 7.48
C ALA A 77 -9.00 0.25 8.75
N LYS A 78 -9.46 1.33 9.37
CA LYS A 78 -10.26 1.26 10.58
C LYS A 78 -11.61 0.59 10.32
N VAL A 79 -12.28 0.96 9.22
CA VAL A 79 -13.54 0.33 8.82
C VAL A 79 -13.34 -1.17 8.67
N LEU A 80 -12.26 -1.58 8.03
CA LEU A 80 -11.98 -3.01 7.83
C LEU A 80 -11.70 -3.71 9.16
N SER A 81 -11.03 -3.02 10.10
CA SER A 81 -10.76 -3.60 11.43
C SER A 81 -12.04 -3.83 12.22
N TRP A 82 -13.12 -3.11 11.89
CA TRP A 82 -14.44 -3.27 12.54
C TRP A 82 -15.34 -4.28 11.79
N GLY A 83 -14.82 -4.95 10.77
CA GLY A 83 -15.58 -5.92 10.00
C GLY A 83 -16.35 -5.34 8.82
N GLY A 84 -16.17 -4.04 8.54
CA GLY A 84 -16.77 -3.42 7.37
C GLY A 84 -16.02 -3.78 6.10
N LYS A 85 -16.53 -3.31 4.96
CA LYS A 85 -15.90 -3.52 3.66
C LYS A 85 -15.76 -2.21 2.92
N ILE A 86 -14.68 -2.08 2.18
CA ILE A 86 -14.42 -0.91 1.32
C ILE A 86 -15.01 -1.16 -0.06
N ALA A 87 -14.92 -2.39 -0.56
CA ALA A 87 -15.43 -2.76 -1.87
C ALA A 87 -16.35 -3.97 -1.75
N LYS A 88 -17.32 -4.05 -2.65
CA LYS A 88 -18.17 -5.23 -2.75
C LYS A 88 -17.37 -6.36 -3.36
N GLU A 89 -17.63 -7.56 -2.91
CA GLU A 89 -17.05 -8.76 -3.47
C GLU A 89 -18.09 -9.57 -4.21
#